data_3525d9f7d1564650781c36fe57b0b350
#
_entry.id   3525d9f7d1564650781c36fe57b0b350
#
_cell.length_a   1.000
_cell.length_b   1.000
_cell.length_c   1.000
_cell.angle_alpha   90.00
_cell.angle_beta   90.00
_cell.angle_gamma   90.00
#
_symmetry.space_group_name_H-M   'P 1'
#
loop_
_entity.id
_entity.type
_entity.pdbx_description
1 polymer ?
#
loop_
_entity_poly.entity_id
_entity_poly.type
_entity_poly.pdbx_seq_one_letter_code
_entity_poly.pdbx_strand_id
1 'polypeptide(L)'
;KKLGVHVKKKKIKPWRFDMARNESLKLVPDDFDICVCTDLDEVLEKGWRQKLETIWDSNINRLYYQYNWSLDEQNQPIISFYSDKIHSRKNYQWTHPVHEVLTYLGPTKEELKVTDKIVLNHYPDRSKSRSSYLPLLELSVKEDPEDDRNMHYLGREYMYYGRWNDCIDTLIKHLQLNSATWKDERCASMRFIARSYKNLKRYEEAKMWLDKAIIEAPYLREPYAERVLLEYQLKNYQKVIEYGSKALEIKEHPKSYMNEPFSYDETIYDMMAISYYELGDYQKSLEYNKMALKINPNNERIQNNQIILENLIQKKN
;
A
#
# COMPACT_ATOMS: atom_id res chain seq x y z
N LYS A 1 4.01 -33.08 10.56
CA LYS A 1 4.48 -34.46 10.39
C LYS A 1 3.78 -35.17 9.22
N LYS A 2 2.45 -35.03 9.03
CA LYS A 2 1.72 -35.66 7.89
C LYS A 2 2.19 -35.15 6.50
N LEU A 3 2.79 -33.96 6.42
CA LEU A 3 3.26 -33.34 5.18
C LEU A 3 4.78 -33.40 5.01
N GLY A 4 5.51 -34.21 5.81
CA GLY A 4 6.98 -34.25 5.76
C GLY A 4 7.70 -32.99 6.25
N VAL A 5 6.98 -32.08 6.90
CA VAL A 5 7.52 -30.80 7.34
C VAL A 5 8.26 -30.94 8.67
N HIS A 6 9.44 -30.35 8.77
CA HIS A 6 10.17 -30.22 10.03
C HIS A 6 9.55 -29.09 10.86
N VAL A 7 9.10 -29.43 12.07
CA VAL A 7 8.46 -28.46 12.99
C VAL A 7 9.28 -28.33 14.26
N LYS A 8 9.68 -27.11 14.57
CA LYS A 8 10.29 -26.75 15.86
C LYS A 8 9.44 -25.70 16.57
N LYS A 9 9.15 -25.96 17.86
CA LYS A 9 8.45 -24.98 18.72
C LYS A 9 9.48 -24.19 19.50
N LYS A 10 9.40 -22.86 19.45
CA LYS A 10 10.21 -21.96 20.26
C LYS A 10 9.34 -20.88 20.90
N LYS A 11 9.58 -20.60 22.18
CA LYS A 11 8.91 -19.52 22.91
C LYS A 11 9.80 -18.27 22.84
N ILE A 12 9.25 -17.19 22.31
CA ILE A 12 9.94 -15.87 22.22
C ILE A 12 9.21 -14.92 23.16
N LYS A 13 9.94 -14.31 24.08
CA LYS A 13 9.42 -13.34 25.05
C LYS A 13 10.42 -12.19 25.24
N PRO A 14 10.02 -10.90 25.09
CA PRO A 14 8.78 -10.49 24.45
C PRO A 14 8.69 -10.96 23.00
N TRP A 15 7.49 -11.00 22.43
CA TRP A 15 7.31 -11.39 21.02
C TRP A 15 7.93 -10.33 20.12
N ARG A 16 8.70 -10.81 19.11
CA ARG A 16 9.30 -10.01 18.03
C ARG A 16 9.34 -10.88 16.77
N PHE A 17 8.95 -10.31 15.65
CA PHE A 17 8.92 -11.05 14.37
C PHE A 17 10.33 -11.34 13.85
N ASP A 18 11.26 -10.38 13.91
CA ASP A 18 12.67 -10.57 13.52
C ASP A 18 13.33 -11.74 14.26
N MET A 19 13.13 -11.82 15.57
CA MET A 19 13.66 -12.95 16.36
C MET A 19 13.04 -14.29 15.91
N ALA A 20 11.73 -14.32 15.64
CA ALA A 20 11.06 -15.54 15.19
C ALA A 20 11.59 -16.02 13.84
N ARG A 21 11.77 -15.09 12.89
CA ARG A 21 12.33 -15.40 11.57
C ARG A 21 13.80 -15.80 11.65
N ASN A 22 14.61 -15.15 12.46
CA ASN A 22 16.01 -15.53 12.64
C ASN A 22 16.15 -16.91 13.27
N GLU A 23 15.28 -17.28 14.23
CA GLU A 23 15.24 -18.62 14.78
C GLU A 23 14.81 -19.67 13.74
N SER A 24 13.90 -19.32 12.84
CA SER A 24 13.51 -20.16 11.70
C SER A 24 14.66 -20.31 10.71
N LEU A 25 15.36 -19.23 10.38
CA LEU A 25 16.50 -19.23 9.47
C LEU A 25 17.65 -20.14 9.97
N LYS A 26 17.91 -20.17 11.27
CA LYS A 26 18.90 -21.07 11.89
C LYS A 26 18.59 -22.56 11.71
N LEU A 27 17.34 -22.92 11.39
CA LEU A 27 16.93 -24.31 11.18
C LEU A 27 17.15 -24.80 9.75
N VAL A 28 17.40 -23.91 8.81
CA VAL A 28 17.72 -24.25 7.44
C VAL A 28 19.16 -24.80 7.41
N PRO A 29 19.41 -26.05 6.96
CA PRO A 29 20.75 -26.60 6.86
C PRO A 29 21.68 -25.77 5.97
N ASP A 30 22.97 -25.86 6.22
CA ASP A 30 23.98 -25.04 5.53
C ASP A 30 24.27 -25.48 4.09
N ASP A 31 23.82 -26.67 3.69
CA ASP A 31 23.92 -27.25 2.35
C ASP A 31 22.79 -26.81 1.40
N PHE A 32 21.88 -25.94 1.87
CA PHE A 32 20.88 -25.30 1.02
C PHE A 32 21.41 -23.97 0.47
N ASP A 33 21.11 -23.69 -0.81
CA ASP A 33 21.55 -22.48 -1.49
C ASP A 33 20.59 -21.31 -1.29
N ILE A 34 19.28 -21.61 -1.25
CA ILE A 34 18.20 -20.61 -1.32
C ILE A 34 17.22 -20.79 -0.16
N CYS A 35 16.84 -19.68 0.46
CA CYS A 35 15.72 -19.59 1.39
C CYS A 35 14.53 -18.93 0.70
N VAL A 36 13.36 -19.54 0.83
CA VAL A 36 12.07 -18.98 0.41
C VAL A 36 11.22 -18.82 1.65
N CYS A 37 11.08 -17.58 2.10
CA CYS A 37 10.34 -17.26 3.32
C CYS A 37 8.91 -16.86 2.98
N THR A 38 7.93 -17.55 3.57
CA THR A 38 6.51 -17.28 3.43
C THR A 38 5.81 -17.28 4.77
N ASP A 39 4.71 -16.56 4.87
CA ASP A 39 3.78 -16.62 5.99
C ASP A 39 2.70 -17.70 5.72
N LEU A 40 1.95 -18.13 6.75
CA LEU A 40 0.97 -19.20 6.61
C LEU A 40 -0.24 -18.85 5.74
N ASP A 41 -0.45 -17.57 5.51
CA ASP A 41 -1.51 -16.98 4.69
C ASP A 41 -0.99 -16.52 3.32
N GLU A 42 0.22 -16.95 2.93
CA GLU A 42 0.85 -16.65 1.65
C GLU A 42 0.98 -17.93 0.81
N VAL A 43 0.59 -17.86 -0.46
CA VAL A 43 0.60 -18.99 -1.40
C VAL A 43 1.32 -18.63 -2.68
N LEU A 44 2.42 -19.32 -2.97
CA LEU A 44 3.13 -19.22 -4.25
C LEU A 44 2.33 -19.93 -5.35
N GLU A 45 2.28 -19.32 -6.53
CA GLU A 45 1.63 -19.94 -7.69
C GLU A 45 2.29 -21.25 -8.11
N LYS A 46 1.48 -22.15 -8.66
CA LYS A 46 1.95 -23.46 -9.14
C LYS A 46 3.12 -23.32 -10.12
N GLY A 47 4.13 -24.16 -9.95
CA GLY A 47 5.33 -24.15 -10.80
C GLY A 47 6.39 -23.11 -10.41
N TRP A 48 6.21 -22.38 -9.30
CA TRP A 48 7.16 -21.38 -8.82
C TRP A 48 8.57 -21.94 -8.64
N ARG A 49 8.71 -23.18 -8.19
CA ARG A 49 10.01 -23.80 -7.92
C ARG A 49 10.83 -23.97 -9.20
N GLN A 50 10.24 -24.53 -10.25
CA GLN A 50 10.91 -24.69 -11.56
C GLN A 50 11.30 -23.34 -12.15
N LYS A 51 10.45 -22.33 -11.99
CA LYS A 51 10.76 -20.95 -12.38
C LYS A 51 11.95 -20.39 -11.59
N LEU A 52 11.97 -20.62 -10.26
CA LEU A 52 13.09 -20.19 -9.41
C LEU A 52 14.40 -20.85 -9.82
N GLU A 53 14.40 -22.17 -10.00
CA GLU A 53 15.59 -22.94 -10.43
C GLU A 53 16.13 -22.47 -11.80
N THR A 54 15.27 -21.96 -12.68
CA THR A 54 15.67 -21.37 -13.98
C THR A 54 16.23 -19.96 -13.85
N ILE A 55 15.73 -19.18 -12.89
CA ILE A 55 16.07 -17.75 -12.73
C ILE A 55 17.32 -17.57 -11.88
N TRP A 56 17.47 -18.41 -10.84
CA TRP A 56 18.53 -18.29 -9.86
C TRP A 56 19.88 -18.74 -10.42
N ASP A 57 20.91 -17.95 -10.19
CA ASP A 57 22.29 -18.32 -10.40
C ASP A 57 23.14 -17.96 -9.17
N SER A 58 24.38 -18.44 -9.12
CA SER A 58 25.28 -18.30 -7.96
C SER A 58 25.66 -16.86 -7.62
N ASN A 59 25.42 -15.91 -8.52
CA ASN A 59 25.74 -14.50 -8.31
C ASN A 59 24.58 -13.75 -7.64
N ILE A 60 23.37 -14.30 -7.65
CA ILE A 60 22.19 -13.66 -7.06
C ILE A 60 22.22 -13.87 -5.56
N ASN A 61 22.10 -12.76 -4.81
CA ASN A 61 21.90 -12.81 -3.36
C ASN A 61 20.44 -12.76 -2.98
N ARG A 62 19.62 -11.93 -3.66
CA ARG A 62 18.18 -11.75 -3.36
C ARG A 62 17.37 -11.60 -4.64
N LEU A 63 16.16 -12.17 -4.63
CA LEU A 63 15.22 -12.10 -5.73
C LEU A 63 13.98 -11.33 -5.31
N TYR A 64 13.66 -10.28 -6.08
CA TYR A 64 12.41 -9.57 -6.00
C TYR A 64 11.40 -10.22 -6.94
N TYR A 65 10.22 -10.53 -6.41
CA TYR A 65 9.14 -11.23 -7.13
C TYR A 65 7.81 -10.56 -6.89
N GLN A 66 6.83 -10.82 -7.76
CA GLN A 66 5.52 -10.21 -7.64
C GLN A 66 4.78 -10.72 -6.40
N TYR A 67 4.31 -9.81 -5.58
CA TYR A 67 3.49 -10.08 -4.40
C TYR A 67 2.14 -9.39 -4.52
N ASN A 68 1.08 -10.17 -4.59
CA ASN A 68 -0.29 -9.69 -4.59
C ASN A 68 -0.77 -9.60 -3.14
N TRP A 69 -0.66 -8.40 -2.57
CA TRP A 69 -1.01 -8.11 -1.18
C TRP A 69 -2.52 -8.21 -0.91
N SER A 70 -3.35 -7.74 -1.83
CA SER A 70 -4.78 -7.87 -1.75
C SER A 70 -5.38 -8.31 -3.08
N LEU A 71 -6.41 -9.16 -2.98
CA LEU A 71 -7.12 -9.74 -4.09
C LEU A 71 -8.61 -9.37 -3.96
N ASP A 72 -9.31 -9.24 -5.09
CA ASP A 72 -10.76 -9.12 -5.13
C ASP A 72 -11.46 -10.50 -4.94
N GLU A 73 -12.77 -10.50 -5.03
CA GLU A 73 -13.60 -11.73 -4.90
C GLU A 73 -13.35 -12.74 -6.03
N GLN A 74 -12.83 -12.30 -7.18
CA GLN A 74 -12.45 -13.11 -8.33
C GLN A 74 -10.96 -13.50 -8.30
N ASN A 75 -10.25 -13.26 -7.19
CA ASN A 75 -8.81 -13.45 -7.02
C ASN A 75 -7.94 -12.64 -7.99
N GLN A 76 -8.45 -11.47 -8.48
CA GLN A 76 -7.63 -10.55 -9.25
C GLN A 76 -6.89 -9.59 -8.31
N PRO A 77 -5.64 -9.23 -8.63
CA PRO A 77 -4.85 -8.35 -7.78
C PRO A 77 -5.42 -6.92 -7.73
N ILE A 78 -5.66 -6.42 -6.51
CA ILE A 78 -6.00 -5.02 -6.23
C ILE A 78 -4.75 -4.22 -5.89
N ILE A 79 -3.90 -4.77 -5.01
CA ILE A 79 -2.63 -4.17 -4.62
C ILE A 79 -1.52 -5.18 -4.86
N SER A 80 -0.55 -4.80 -5.70
CA SER A 80 0.63 -5.62 -6.00
C SER A 80 1.90 -4.79 -5.89
N PHE A 81 2.97 -5.43 -5.40
CA PHE A 81 4.30 -4.85 -5.36
C PHE A 81 5.35 -5.96 -5.41
N TYR A 82 6.63 -5.60 -5.43
CA TYR A 82 7.70 -6.59 -5.36
C TYR A 82 8.06 -6.88 -3.92
N SER A 83 8.09 -8.17 -3.55
CA SER A 83 8.58 -8.69 -2.27
C SER A 83 9.95 -9.34 -2.47
N ASP A 84 10.75 -9.38 -1.42
CA ASP A 84 12.16 -9.76 -1.44
C ASP A 84 12.51 -10.92 -0.49
N LYS A 85 11.52 -11.74 -0.12
CA LYS A 85 11.69 -12.84 0.84
C LYS A 85 12.30 -14.11 0.25
N ILE A 86 12.90 -14.05 -0.96
CA ILE A 86 13.69 -15.13 -1.59
C ILE A 86 15.15 -14.68 -1.65
N HIS A 87 16.03 -15.40 -0.95
CA HIS A 87 17.42 -14.97 -0.78
C HIS A 87 18.38 -16.15 -0.62
N SER A 88 19.67 -15.91 -0.81
CA SER A 88 20.71 -16.91 -0.52
C SER A 88 20.68 -17.29 0.97
N ARG A 89 21.03 -18.56 1.25
CA ARG A 89 21.00 -19.10 2.62
C ARG A 89 21.92 -18.35 3.59
N LYS A 90 23.02 -17.81 3.10
CA LYS A 90 24.07 -17.17 3.91
C LYS A 90 24.01 -15.64 3.80
N ASN A 91 24.58 -14.97 4.82
CA ASN A 91 24.76 -13.53 4.88
C ASN A 91 23.48 -12.70 4.99
N TYR A 92 22.43 -13.26 5.60
CA TYR A 92 21.19 -12.53 5.84
C TYR A 92 20.74 -12.64 7.29
N GLN A 93 20.13 -11.56 7.76
CA GLN A 93 19.50 -11.45 9.07
C GLN A 93 18.19 -10.65 8.94
N TRP A 94 17.18 -11.08 9.65
CA TRP A 94 15.96 -10.29 9.83
C TRP A 94 16.15 -9.27 10.94
N THR A 95 15.73 -8.04 10.69
CA THR A 95 15.79 -6.91 11.61
C THR A 95 14.41 -6.30 11.80
N HIS A 96 14.21 -5.53 12.84
CA HIS A 96 13.00 -4.87 13.30
C HIS A 96 11.95 -5.77 13.97
N PRO A 97 11.41 -5.34 15.13
CA PRO A 97 10.43 -6.10 15.90
C PRO A 97 9.14 -6.42 15.15
N VAL A 98 8.76 -5.56 14.21
CA VAL A 98 7.60 -5.68 13.32
C VAL A 98 7.92 -5.02 11.98
N HIS A 99 7.19 -5.41 10.93
CA HIS A 99 7.53 -5.03 9.55
C HIS A 99 8.99 -5.34 9.22
N GLU A 100 9.42 -6.48 9.70
CA GLU A 100 10.78 -6.96 9.63
C GLU A 100 11.30 -6.96 8.20
N VAL A 101 12.55 -6.58 8.03
CA VAL A 101 13.26 -6.56 6.75
C VAL A 101 14.43 -7.52 6.78
N LEU A 102 14.74 -8.02 5.61
CA LEU A 102 15.88 -8.90 5.40
C LEU A 102 17.13 -8.03 5.10
N THR A 103 18.10 -8.03 6.02
CA THR A 103 19.32 -7.26 5.92
C THR A 103 20.46 -8.13 5.42
N TYR A 104 21.15 -7.69 4.37
CA TYR A 104 22.34 -8.35 3.85
C TYR A 104 23.58 -7.99 4.68
N LEU A 105 24.35 -8.99 5.08
CA LEU A 105 25.54 -8.87 5.92
C LEU A 105 26.80 -9.39 5.21
N GLY A 106 26.73 -9.62 3.90
CA GLY A 106 27.88 -10.15 3.13
C GLY A 106 28.98 -9.11 2.95
N PRO A 107 30.20 -9.58 2.65
CA PRO A 107 31.38 -8.72 2.48
C PRO A 107 31.41 -7.98 1.13
N THR A 108 30.56 -8.37 0.19
CA THR A 108 30.49 -7.78 -1.16
C THR A 108 29.20 -7.00 -1.33
N LYS A 109 29.09 -6.25 -2.42
CA LYS A 109 27.81 -5.65 -2.79
C LYS A 109 26.74 -6.72 -2.99
N GLU A 110 25.54 -6.47 -2.49
CA GLU A 110 24.38 -7.34 -2.70
C GLU A 110 23.94 -7.31 -4.16
N GLU A 111 23.83 -8.49 -4.78
CA GLU A 111 23.34 -8.63 -6.15
C GLU A 111 21.88 -9.03 -6.16
N LEU A 112 21.06 -8.15 -6.75
CA LEU A 112 19.61 -8.22 -6.76
C LEU A 112 19.10 -8.61 -8.15
N LYS A 113 18.06 -9.43 -8.21
CA LYS A 113 17.32 -9.72 -9.45
C LYS A 113 15.84 -9.51 -9.25
N VAL A 114 15.15 -9.02 -10.27
CA VAL A 114 13.71 -8.78 -10.26
C VAL A 114 13.03 -9.68 -11.29
N THR A 115 11.86 -10.25 -10.95
CA THR A 115 11.09 -11.10 -11.86
C THR A 115 9.59 -10.99 -11.62
N ASP A 116 8.81 -10.97 -12.70
CA ASP A 116 7.35 -11.13 -12.68
C ASP A 116 6.91 -12.61 -12.85
N LYS A 117 7.86 -13.54 -13.06
CA LYS A 117 7.55 -14.95 -13.32
C LYS A 117 7.15 -15.72 -12.05
N ILE A 118 7.56 -15.25 -10.87
CA ILE A 118 7.18 -15.81 -9.57
C ILE A 118 6.16 -14.88 -8.95
N VAL A 119 5.03 -15.45 -8.55
CA VAL A 119 3.91 -14.71 -7.95
C VAL A 119 3.55 -15.35 -6.63
N LEU A 120 3.43 -14.52 -5.60
CA LEU A 120 2.96 -14.87 -4.26
C LEU A 120 1.63 -14.16 -4.01
N ASN A 121 0.59 -14.92 -3.68
CA ASN A 121 -0.73 -14.39 -3.33
C ASN A 121 -0.93 -14.43 -1.82
N HIS A 122 -1.45 -13.36 -1.25
CA HIS A 122 -1.75 -13.24 0.17
C HIS A 122 -3.26 -13.39 0.43
N TYR A 123 -3.59 -14.29 1.36
CA TYR A 123 -4.96 -14.60 1.79
C TYR A 123 -5.09 -14.30 3.29
N PRO A 124 -5.26 -13.03 3.69
CA PRO A 124 -5.18 -12.62 5.08
C PRO A 124 -6.29 -13.21 5.93
N ASP A 125 -5.94 -13.71 7.10
CA ASP A 125 -6.91 -14.05 8.14
C ASP A 125 -7.45 -12.76 8.80
N ARG A 126 -8.60 -12.31 8.34
CA ARG A 126 -9.26 -11.07 8.81
C ARG A 126 -9.72 -11.15 10.27
N SER A 127 -9.71 -12.33 10.90
CA SER A 127 -10.06 -12.51 12.31
C SER A 127 -8.90 -12.16 13.27
N LYS A 128 -7.66 -12.08 12.77
CA LYS A 128 -6.49 -11.77 13.58
C LYS A 128 -6.50 -10.33 14.07
N SER A 129 -6.33 -10.14 15.37
CA SER A 129 -6.14 -8.83 15.97
C SER A 129 -4.78 -8.22 15.59
N ARG A 130 -4.78 -6.93 15.24
CA ARG A 130 -3.57 -6.12 15.02
C ARG A 130 -3.04 -5.45 16.28
N SER A 131 -3.62 -5.73 17.45
CA SER A 131 -3.31 -5.03 18.71
C SER A 131 -1.83 -5.09 19.14
N SER A 132 -1.07 -6.07 18.65
CA SER A 132 0.38 -6.19 18.92
C SER A 132 1.26 -5.28 18.08
N TYR A 133 0.73 -4.69 16.98
CA TYR A 133 1.54 -3.91 16.03
C TYR A 133 2.00 -2.58 16.62
N LEU A 134 1.10 -1.82 17.22
CA LEU A 134 1.42 -0.49 17.75
C LEU A 134 2.55 -0.54 18.83
N PRO A 135 2.50 -1.38 19.87
CA PRO A 135 3.60 -1.47 20.83
C PRO A 135 4.94 -1.90 20.22
N LEU A 136 4.91 -2.75 19.18
CA LEU A 136 6.13 -3.17 18.49
C LEU A 136 6.71 -2.08 17.59
N LEU A 137 5.87 -1.25 16.98
CA LEU A 137 6.31 -0.07 16.22
C LEU A 137 6.89 1.00 17.14
N GLU A 138 6.24 1.26 18.29
CA GLU A 138 6.79 2.16 19.31
C GLU A 138 8.15 1.67 19.82
N LEU A 139 8.30 0.35 20.00
CA LEU A 139 9.59 -0.26 20.36
C LEU A 139 10.62 -0.09 19.23
N SER A 140 10.23 -0.33 17.97
CA SER A 140 11.12 -0.23 16.81
C SER A 140 11.70 1.17 16.65
N VAL A 141 10.86 2.20 16.74
CA VAL A 141 11.29 3.60 16.67
C VAL A 141 12.11 4.01 17.90
N LYS A 142 11.87 3.40 19.05
CA LYS A 142 12.70 3.63 20.25
C LYS A 142 14.08 3.01 20.10
N GLU A 143 14.20 1.83 19.48
CA GLU A 143 15.47 1.14 19.22
C GLU A 143 16.30 1.86 18.14
N ASP A 144 15.63 2.35 17.08
CA ASP A 144 16.26 3.13 16.01
C ASP A 144 15.37 4.32 15.59
N PRO A 145 15.60 5.51 16.17
CA PRO A 145 14.84 6.72 15.84
C PRO A 145 15.13 7.29 14.43
N GLU A 146 16.23 6.86 13.79
CA GLU A 146 16.63 7.32 12.46
C GLU A 146 16.12 6.41 11.34
N ASP A 147 15.44 5.30 11.69
CA ASP A 147 14.78 4.43 10.71
C ASP A 147 13.50 5.09 10.19
N ASP A 148 13.57 5.62 8.96
CA ASP A 148 12.46 6.31 8.29
C ASP A 148 11.28 5.38 8.06
N ARG A 149 11.52 4.15 7.63
CA ARG A 149 10.46 3.17 7.34
C ARG A 149 9.62 2.86 8.60
N ASN A 150 10.27 2.58 9.74
CA ASN A 150 9.56 2.31 10.98
C ASN A 150 8.84 3.56 11.53
N MET A 151 9.43 4.74 11.36
CA MET A 151 8.80 6.01 11.70
C MET A 151 7.53 6.24 10.87
N HIS A 152 7.59 5.98 9.55
CA HIS A 152 6.42 6.02 8.67
C HIS A 152 5.32 5.05 9.14
N TYR A 153 5.66 3.78 9.39
CA TYR A 153 4.69 2.79 9.84
C TYR A 153 4.07 3.14 11.20
N LEU A 154 4.86 3.67 12.13
CA LEU A 154 4.34 4.11 13.43
C LEU A 154 3.30 5.23 13.26
N GLY A 155 3.62 6.26 12.47
CA GLY A 155 2.68 7.34 12.21
C GLY A 155 1.40 6.85 11.54
N ARG A 156 1.50 5.94 10.57
CA ARG A 156 0.35 5.31 9.92
C ARG A 156 -0.49 4.49 10.93
N GLU A 157 0.15 3.75 11.81
CA GLU A 157 -0.56 2.96 12.81
C GLU A 157 -1.29 3.85 13.81
N TYR A 158 -0.70 4.97 14.26
CA TYR A 158 -1.40 5.97 15.05
C TYR A 158 -2.66 6.49 14.36
N MET A 159 -2.62 6.73 13.04
CA MET A 159 -3.79 7.13 12.27
C MET A 159 -4.89 6.06 12.32
N TYR A 160 -4.57 4.78 12.16
CA TYR A 160 -5.55 3.69 12.24
C TYR A 160 -6.20 3.56 13.64
N TYR A 161 -5.47 3.95 14.69
CA TYR A 161 -6.01 4.01 16.06
C TYR A 161 -6.73 5.34 16.37
N GLY A 162 -6.88 6.25 15.42
CA GLY A 162 -7.50 7.57 15.63
C GLY A 162 -6.68 8.51 16.51
N ARG A 163 -5.40 8.20 16.73
CA ARG A 163 -4.44 9.02 17.46
C ARG A 163 -3.87 10.11 16.53
N TRP A 164 -4.76 11.04 16.12
CA TRP A 164 -4.47 11.99 15.03
C TRP A 164 -3.24 12.87 15.30
N ASN A 165 -3.11 13.41 16.51
CA ASN A 165 -1.97 14.27 16.84
C ASN A 165 -0.66 13.46 16.85
N ASP A 166 -0.66 12.26 17.42
CA ASP A 166 0.53 11.40 17.43
C ASP A 166 0.94 11.00 16.00
N CYS A 167 -0.03 10.76 15.10
CA CYS A 167 0.23 10.53 13.69
C CYS A 167 0.93 11.74 13.05
N ILE A 168 0.37 12.95 13.25
CA ILE A 168 0.92 14.20 12.69
C ILE A 168 2.35 14.40 13.16
N ASP A 169 2.59 14.34 14.47
CA ASP A 169 3.90 14.62 15.07
C ASP A 169 4.94 13.59 14.61
N THR A 170 4.55 12.31 14.55
CA THR A 170 5.44 11.22 14.11
C THR A 170 5.80 11.35 12.64
N LEU A 171 4.81 11.62 11.78
CA LEU A 171 5.07 11.71 10.33
C LEU A 171 5.79 13.02 9.95
N ILE A 172 5.63 14.10 10.71
CA ILE A 172 6.47 15.29 10.54
C ILE A 172 7.93 14.97 10.86
N LYS A 173 8.21 14.19 11.92
CA LYS A 173 9.57 13.72 12.22
C LYS A 173 10.11 12.84 11.10
N HIS A 174 9.31 11.86 10.61
CA HIS A 174 9.69 11.04 9.45
C HIS A 174 10.16 11.90 8.27
N LEU A 175 9.39 12.93 7.89
CA LEU A 175 9.70 13.79 6.77
C LEU A 175 10.99 14.63 6.96
N GLN A 176 11.49 14.75 8.19
CA GLN A 176 12.73 15.46 8.55
C GLN A 176 13.96 14.54 8.59
N LEU A 177 13.78 13.21 8.59
CA LEU A 177 14.90 12.26 8.58
C LEU A 177 15.67 12.33 7.27
N ASN A 178 16.99 12.30 7.36
CA ASN A 178 17.88 12.28 6.19
C ASN A 178 17.74 10.98 5.38
N SER A 179 17.39 9.88 6.03
CA SER A 179 17.12 8.57 5.42
C SER A 179 15.83 8.56 4.60
N ALA A 180 14.83 9.37 4.95
CA ALA A 180 13.52 9.42 4.30
C ALA A 180 13.61 10.06 2.89
N THR A 181 14.19 9.35 1.95
CA THR A 181 14.45 9.83 0.58
C THR A 181 13.45 9.31 -0.46
N TRP A 182 12.70 8.24 -0.13
CA TRP A 182 11.73 7.66 -1.06
C TRP A 182 10.47 8.54 -1.15
N LYS A 183 10.32 9.19 -2.30
CA LYS A 183 9.26 10.19 -2.53
C LYS A 183 7.84 9.63 -2.37
N ASP A 184 7.60 8.37 -2.76
CA ASP A 184 6.27 7.75 -2.64
C ASP A 184 5.88 7.58 -1.17
N GLU A 185 6.81 7.16 -0.31
CA GLU A 185 6.58 7.02 1.12
C GLU A 185 6.42 8.38 1.81
N ARG A 186 7.23 9.37 1.43
CA ARG A 186 7.09 10.77 1.89
C ARG A 186 5.72 11.34 1.51
N CYS A 187 5.30 11.12 0.26
CA CYS A 187 3.97 11.50 -0.22
C CYS A 187 2.87 10.81 0.59
N ALA A 188 3.01 9.50 0.87
CA ALA A 188 2.05 8.77 1.71
C ALA A 188 1.99 9.35 3.14
N SER A 189 3.14 9.69 3.75
CA SER A 189 3.19 10.35 5.05
C SER A 189 2.45 11.69 5.06
N MET A 190 2.63 12.52 4.03
CA MET A 190 1.92 13.78 3.88
C MET A 190 0.40 13.59 3.74
N ARG A 191 -0.03 12.55 3.00
CA ARG A 191 -1.45 12.18 2.88
C ARG A 191 -2.03 11.73 4.22
N PHE A 192 -1.31 10.94 5.01
CA PHE A 192 -1.76 10.50 6.34
C PHE A 192 -1.84 11.65 7.34
N ILE A 193 -0.92 12.61 7.27
CA ILE A 193 -1.02 13.87 8.02
C ILE A 193 -2.29 14.63 7.61
N ALA A 194 -2.56 14.76 6.31
CA ALA A 194 -3.75 15.42 5.80
C ALA A 194 -5.04 14.72 6.27
N ARG A 195 -5.09 13.38 6.23
CA ARG A 195 -6.21 12.59 6.76
C ARG A 195 -6.42 12.86 8.25
N SER A 196 -5.33 12.97 9.02
CA SER A 196 -5.41 13.26 10.45
C SER A 196 -5.95 14.65 10.71
N TYR A 197 -5.49 15.69 9.99
CA TYR A 197 -6.05 17.04 10.06
C TYR A 197 -7.52 17.08 9.64
N LYS A 198 -7.91 16.36 8.57
CA LYS A 198 -9.30 16.24 8.15
C LYS A 198 -10.19 15.68 9.27
N ASN A 199 -9.74 14.62 9.98
CA ASN A 199 -10.48 14.04 11.09
C ASN A 199 -10.58 14.99 12.30
N LEU A 200 -9.57 15.84 12.50
CA LEU A 200 -9.61 16.94 13.47
C LEU A 200 -10.44 18.14 12.99
N LYS A 201 -11.09 18.06 11.80
CA LYS A 201 -11.85 19.16 11.14
C LYS A 201 -10.99 20.39 10.81
N ARG A 202 -9.68 20.24 10.75
CA ARG A 202 -8.71 21.26 10.38
C ARG A 202 -8.46 21.19 8.87
N TYR A 203 -9.44 21.62 8.09
CA TYR A 203 -9.50 21.39 6.65
C TYR A 203 -8.44 22.19 5.86
N GLU A 204 -8.08 23.39 6.32
CA GLU A 204 -7.05 24.17 5.62
C GLU A 204 -5.66 23.55 5.73
N GLU A 205 -5.33 23.01 6.91
CA GLU A 205 -4.09 22.26 7.09
C GLU A 205 -4.11 20.94 6.29
N ALA A 206 -5.26 20.26 6.24
CA ALA A 206 -5.41 19.07 5.41
C ALA A 206 -5.13 19.38 3.93
N LYS A 207 -5.69 20.47 3.40
CA LYS A 207 -5.44 20.95 2.03
C LYS A 207 -3.96 21.27 1.81
N MET A 208 -3.35 22.01 2.72
CA MET A 208 -1.92 22.36 2.64
C MET A 208 -1.03 21.11 2.56
N TRP A 209 -1.31 20.08 3.35
CA TRP A 209 -0.53 18.85 3.34
C TRP A 209 -0.76 18.01 2.07
N LEU A 210 -1.97 18.02 1.51
CA LEU A 210 -2.23 17.39 0.21
C LEU A 210 -1.54 18.14 -0.93
N ASP A 211 -1.48 19.47 -0.88
CA ASP A 211 -0.73 20.27 -1.87
C ASP A 211 0.77 19.96 -1.80
N LYS A 212 1.35 19.80 -0.59
CA LYS A 212 2.73 19.32 -0.41
C LYS A 212 2.92 17.91 -0.97
N ALA A 213 1.98 17.00 -0.76
CA ALA A 213 2.05 15.65 -1.27
C ALA A 213 2.03 15.62 -2.82
N ILE A 214 1.22 16.48 -3.44
CA ILE A 214 1.19 16.66 -4.90
C ILE A 214 2.53 17.18 -5.43
N ILE A 215 3.16 18.14 -4.73
CA ILE A 215 4.48 18.67 -5.12
C ILE A 215 5.58 17.62 -4.95
N GLU A 216 5.54 16.82 -3.88
CA GLU A 216 6.54 15.78 -3.59
C GLU A 216 6.55 14.69 -4.67
N ALA A 217 5.35 14.20 -5.06
CA ALA A 217 5.18 13.12 -6.04
C ALA A 217 4.04 13.41 -7.03
N PRO A 218 4.24 14.36 -7.97
CA PRO A 218 3.19 14.78 -8.92
C PRO A 218 2.79 13.69 -9.92
N TYR A 219 3.56 12.62 -10.00
CA TYR A 219 3.33 11.45 -10.85
C TYR A 219 2.44 10.39 -10.18
N LEU A 220 2.11 10.53 -8.89
CA LEU A 220 1.20 9.64 -8.19
C LEU A 220 -0.22 10.19 -8.25
N ARG A 221 -1.19 9.30 -8.47
CA ARG A 221 -2.63 9.67 -8.52
C ARG A 221 -3.21 9.89 -7.13
N GLU A 222 -2.71 9.21 -6.13
CA GLU A 222 -3.25 9.18 -4.77
C GLU A 222 -3.41 10.55 -4.11
N PRO A 223 -2.43 11.49 -4.14
CA PRO A 223 -2.63 12.78 -3.48
C PRO A 223 -3.71 13.64 -4.15
N TYR A 224 -3.88 13.53 -5.48
CA TYR A 224 -4.97 14.18 -6.20
C TYR A 224 -6.32 13.55 -5.84
N ALA A 225 -6.40 12.22 -5.78
CA ALA A 225 -7.63 11.50 -5.40
C ALA A 225 -8.07 11.89 -3.98
N GLU A 226 -7.16 11.98 -3.02
CA GLU A 226 -7.46 12.44 -1.67
C GLU A 226 -7.91 13.90 -1.65
N ARG A 227 -7.35 14.75 -2.52
CA ARG A 227 -7.80 16.13 -2.66
C ARG A 227 -9.23 16.16 -3.22
N VAL A 228 -9.56 15.33 -4.21
CA VAL A 228 -10.92 15.16 -4.73
C VAL A 228 -11.90 14.81 -3.62
N LEU A 229 -11.57 13.79 -2.79
CA LEU A 229 -12.43 13.37 -1.69
C LEU A 229 -12.64 14.47 -0.64
N LEU A 230 -11.59 15.24 -0.32
CA LEU A 230 -11.68 16.35 0.63
C LEU A 230 -12.55 17.48 0.07
N GLU A 231 -12.33 17.91 -1.18
CA GLU A 231 -13.09 18.98 -1.80
C GLU A 231 -14.56 18.58 -2.03
N TYR A 232 -14.82 17.30 -2.33
CA TYR A 232 -16.17 16.77 -2.41
C TYR A 232 -16.89 16.83 -1.06
N GLN A 233 -16.23 16.43 0.03
CA GLN A 233 -16.77 16.56 1.39
C GLN A 233 -17.11 18.01 1.75
N LEU A 234 -16.32 18.97 1.25
CA LEU A 234 -16.52 20.41 1.46
C LEU A 234 -17.47 21.04 0.45
N LYS A 235 -18.05 20.26 -0.46
CA LYS A 235 -18.95 20.71 -1.55
C LYS A 235 -18.32 21.73 -2.51
N ASN A 236 -17.00 21.69 -2.66
CA ASN A 236 -16.24 22.52 -3.58
C ASN A 236 -16.18 21.86 -4.97
N TYR A 237 -17.32 21.71 -5.63
CA TYR A 237 -17.48 20.90 -6.84
C TYR A 237 -16.56 21.31 -7.99
N GLN A 238 -16.28 22.60 -8.19
CA GLN A 238 -15.29 23.07 -9.15
C GLN A 238 -13.89 22.47 -8.87
N LYS A 239 -13.48 22.45 -7.60
CA LYS A 239 -12.18 21.89 -7.21
C LYS A 239 -12.13 20.37 -7.35
N VAL A 240 -13.25 19.69 -7.12
CA VAL A 240 -13.36 18.23 -7.41
C VAL A 240 -13.04 17.96 -8.87
N ILE A 241 -13.63 18.74 -9.81
CA ILE A 241 -13.38 18.59 -11.24
C ILE A 241 -11.92 18.92 -11.59
N GLU A 242 -11.39 20.02 -11.05
CA GLU A 242 -9.98 20.41 -11.29
C GLU A 242 -8.99 19.32 -10.89
N TYR A 243 -9.06 18.84 -9.64
CA TYR A 243 -8.14 17.82 -9.14
C TYR A 243 -8.43 16.43 -9.73
N GLY A 244 -9.71 16.12 -9.98
CA GLY A 244 -10.10 14.88 -10.66
C GLY A 244 -9.54 14.78 -12.07
N SER A 245 -9.59 15.86 -12.84
CA SER A 245 -9.01 15.91 -14.18
C SER A 245 -7.50 15.65 -14.13
N LYS A 246 -6.77 16.31 -13.23
CA LYS A 246 -5.33 16.09 -13.03
C LYS A 246 -5.02 14.65 -12.62
N ALA A 247 -5.82 14.07 -11.71
CA ALA A 247 -5.66 12.67 -11.31
C ALA A 247 -5.82 11.73 -12.50
N LEU A 248 -6.83 11.96 -13.36
CA LEU A 248 -7.14 11.10 -14.51
C LEU A 248 -6.15 11.28 -15.69
N GLU A 249 -5.35 12.33 -15.72
CA GLU A 249 -4.23 12.50 -16.66
C GLU A 249 -3.09 11.51 -16.35
N ILE A 250 -2.91 11.13 -15.08
CA ILE A 250 -1.90 10.15 -14.65
C ILE A 250 -2.39 8.76 -15.03
N LYS A 251 -1.74 8.14 -16.02
CA LYS A 251 -2.14 6.81 -16.52
C LYS A 251 -1.37 5.67 -15.87
N GLU A 252 -0.18 5.97 -15.36
CA GLU A 252 0.65 4.97 -14.72
C GLU A 252 0.06 4.55 -13.37
N HIS A 253 0.16 3.24 -13.10
CA HIS A 253 -0.21 2.63 -11.84
C HIS A 253 1.02 1.84 -11.35
N PRO A 254 1.93 2.48 -10.60
CA PRO A 254 3.14 1.82 -10.13
C PRO A 254 2.80 0.67 -9.17
N LYS A 255 3.57 -0.40 -9.22
CA LYS A 255 3.46 -1.50 -8.25
C LYS A 255 4.07 -1.05 -6.91
N SER A 256 3.24 -0.54 -6.02
CA SER A 256 3.66 -0.03 -4.72
C SER A 256 2.67 -0.39 -3.61
N TYR A 257 3.17 -0.70 -2.43
CA TYR A 257 2.34 -0.89 -1.24
C TYR A 257 1.80 0.44 -0.66
N MET A 258 2.17 1.58 -1.27
CA MET A 258 1.61 2.91 -0.98
C MET A 258 0.35 3.21 -1.78
N ASN A 259 -0.02 2.32 -2.72
CA ASN A 259 -1.20 2.51 -3.56
C ASN A 259 -2.49 2.45 -2.74
N GLU A 260 -3.43 3.29 -3.14
CA GLU A 260 -4.78 3.35 -2.56
C GLU A 260 -5.79 2.96 -3.64
N PRO A 261 -6.57 1.88 -3.46
CA PRO A 261 -7.48 1.37 -4.48
C PRO A 261 -8.44 2.44 -5.03
N PHE A 262 -9.01 3.30 -4.15
CA PHE A 262 -9.94 4.36 -4.55
C PHE A 262 -9.34 5.39 -5.52
N SER A 263 -8.02 5.41 -5.70
CA SER A 263 -7.36 6.27 -6.68
C SER A 263 -7.45 5.73 -8.11
N TYR A 264 -7.76 4.43 -8.26
CA TYR A 264 -7.75 3.73 -9.55
C TYR A 264 -9.07 3.04 -9.88
N ASP A 265 -10.02 2.96 -8.94
CA ASP A 265 -11.38 2.47 -9.16
C ASP A 265 -12.31 3.56 -9.71
N GLU A 266 -13.63 3.35 -9.63
CA GLU A 266 -14.64 4.28 -10.11
C GLU A 266 -14.75 5.59 -9.33
N THR A 267 -14.12 5.70 -8.16
CA THR A 267 -14.35 6.79 -7.18
C THR A 267 -14.17 8.18 -7.77
N ILE A 268 -13.08 8.44 -8.49
CA ILE A 268 -12.80 9.77 -9.06
C ILE A 268 -13.85 10.13 -10.10
N TYR A 269 -14.21 9.19 -10.98
CA TYR A 269 -15.22 9.40 -12.01
C TYR A 269 -16.59 9.68 -11.40
N ASP A 270 -16.97 8.94 -10.38
CA ASP A 270 -18.23 9.13 -9.65
C ASP A 270 -18.31 10.49 -8.94
N MET A 271 -17.24 10.89 -8.24
CA MET A 271 -17.18 12.20 -7.59
C MET A 271 -17.27 13.35 -8.61
N MET A 272 -16.62 13.21 -9.76
CA MET A 272 -16.73 14.18 -10.86
C MET A 272 -18.15 14.21 -11.47
N ALA A 273 -18.77 13.03 -11.67
CA ALA A 273 -20.14 12.95 -12.17
C ALA A 273 -21.12 13.71 -11.26
N ILE A 274 -21.07 13.45 -9.95
CA ILE A 274 -21.90 14.14 -8.97
C ILE A 274 -21.58 15.65 -8.97
N SER A 275 -20.32 16.03 -9.07
CA SER A 275 -19.92 17.44 -9.08
C SER A 275 -20.45 18.18 -10.31
N TYR A 276 -20.42 17.58 -11.50
CA TYR A 276 -21.04 18.15 -12.70
C TYR A 276 -22.56 18.27 -12.56
N TYR A 277 -23.22 17.27 -11.94
CA TYR A 277 -24.64 17.34 -11.63
C TYR A 277 -24.97 18.55 -10.74
N GLU A 278 -24.26 18.74 -9.65
CA GLU A 278 -24.45 19.86 -8.71
C GLU A 278 -24.20 21.23 -9.35
N LEU A 279 -23.34 21.28 -10.37
CA LEU A 279 -23.08 22.47 -11.17
C LEU A 279 -24.06 22.67 -12.35
N GLY A 280 -25.02 21.75 -12.53
CA GLY A 280 -26.04 21.83 -13.59
C GLY A 280 -25.61 21.36 -14.97
N ASP A 281 -24.39 20.84 -15.14
CA ASP A 281 -23.90 20.26 -16.39
C ASP A 281 -24.24 18.76 -16.45
N TYR A 282 -25.52 18.46 -16.71
CA TYR A 282 -26.01 17.09 -16.71
C TYR A 282 -25.41 16.23 -17.83
N GLN A 283 -24.99 16.86 -18.94
CA GLN A 283 -24.37 16.13 -20.05
C GLN A 283 -23.02 15.55 -19.65
N LYS A 284 -22.14 16.38 -19.06
CA LYS A 284 -20.87 15.91 -18.53
C LYS A 284 -21.03 14.96 -17.35
N SER A 285 -22.02 15.23 -16.47
CA SER A 285 -22.37 14.32 -15.38
C SER A 285 -22.65 12.91 -15.91
N LEU A 286 -23.47 12.77 -16.95
CA LEU A 286 -23.79 11.49 -17.59
C LEU A 286 -22.54 10.83 -18.22
N GLU A 287 -21.67 11.62 -18.86
CA GLU A 287 -20.42 11.11 -19.43
C GLU A 287 -19.53 10.46 -18.36
N TYR A 288 -19.26 11.17 -17.26
CA TYR A 288 -18.44 10.67 -16.17
C TYR A 288 -19.10 9.52 -15.40
N ASN A 289 -20.42 9.56 -15.25
CA ASN A 289 -21.18 8.44 -14.67
C ASN A 289 -21.04 7.15 -15.50
N LYS A 290 -21.07 7.24 -16.82
CA LYS A 290 -20.83 6.10 -17.72
C LYS A 290 -19.39 5.59 -17.63
N MET A 291 -18.41 6.48 -17.42
CA MET A 291 -17.01 6.08 -17.18
C MET A 291 -16.87 5.31 -15.87
N ALA A 292 -17.55 5.74 -14.80
CA ALA A 292 -17.58 5.02 -13.53
C ALA A 292 -18.19 3.62 -13.68
N LEU A 293 -19.30 3.49 -14.42
CA LEU A 293 -19.96 2.20 -14.68
C LEU A 293 -19.13 1.24 -15.55
N LYS A 294 -18.23 1.74 -16.40
CA LYS A 294 -17.30 0.87 -17.13
C LYS A 294 -16.33 0.16 -16.19
N ILE A 295 -15.98 0.79 -15.07
CA ILE A 295 -15.06 0.22 -14.06
C ILE A 295 -15.84 -0.68 -13.11
N ASN A 296 -16.99 -0.21 -12.60
CA ASN A 296 -17.85 -0.97 -11.70
C ASN A 296 -19.28 -1.05 -12.23
N PRO A 297 -19.57 -1.98 -13.15
CA PRO A 297 -20.87 -2.08 -13.83
C PRO A 297 -22.01 -2.51 -12.89
N ASN A 298 -21.69 -3.13 -11.75
CA ASN A 298 -22.68 -3.64 -10.80
C ASN A 298 -23.02 -2.66 -9.66
N ASN A 299 -22.52 -1.43 -9.69
CA ASN A 299 -22.82 -0.43 -8.68
C ASN A 299 -24.23 0.16 -8.91
N GLU A 300 -25.22 -0.36 -8.14
CA GLU A 300 -26.61 0.02 -8.26
C GLU A 300 -26.86 1.53 -8.11
N ARG A 301 -26.13 2.20 -7.22
CA ARG A 301 -26.27 3.66 -7.03
C ARG A 301 -25.86 4.43 -8.29
N ILE A 302 -24.75 4.04 -8.91
CA ILE A 302 -24.26 4.70 -10.15
C ILE A 302 -25.20 4.39 -11.31
N GLN A 303 -25.77 3.17 -11.40
CA GLN A 303 -26.79 2.82 -12.39
C GLN A 303 -28.06 3.69 -12.23
N ASN A 304 -28.53 3.86 -10.99
CA ASN A 304 -29.67 4.73 -10.70
C ASN A 304 -29.38 6.19 -11.08
N ASN A 305 -28.16 6.69 -10.79
CA ASN A 305 -27.76 8.02 -11.22
C ASN A 305 -27.82 8.18 -12.74
N GLN A 306 -27.42 7.17 -13.52
CA GLN A 306 -27.53 7.21 -14.97
C GLN A 306 -28.98 7.42 -15.44
N ILE A 307 -29.92 6.66 -14.89
CA ILE A 307 -31.35 6.77 -15.23
C ILE A 307 -31.89 8.18 -14.93
N ILE A 308 -31.54 8.72 -13.77
CA ILE A 308 -31.92 10.07 -13.37
C ILE A 308 -31.39 11.11 -14.37
N LEU A 309 -30.11 11.03 -14.71
CA LEU A 309 -29.45 11.95 -15.63
C LEU A 309 -30.03 11.90 -17.04
N GLU A 310 -30.30 10.70 -17.57
CA GLU A 310 -30.93 10.52 -18.88
C GLU A 310 -32.33 11.16 -18.93
N ASN A 311 -33.12 10.96 -17.87
CA ASN A 311 -34.44 11.60 -17.75
C ASN A 311 -34.37 13.13 -17.66
N LEU A 312 -33.38 13.68 -16.96
CA LEU A 312 -33.20 15.13 -16.83
C LEU A 312 -32.77 15.79 -18.15
N ILE A 313 -31.91 15.12 -18.91
CA ILE A 313 -31.46 15.61 -20.22
C ILE A 313 -32.62 15.60 -21.23
N GLN A 314 -33.43 14.52 -21.26
CA GLN A 314 -34.60 14.42 -22.13
C GLN A 314 -35.66 15.51 -21.86
N LYS A 315 -35.86 15.91 -20.60
CA LYS A 315 -36.80 16.98 -20.22
C LYS A 315 -36.33 18.38 -20.57
N LYS A 316 -35.02 18.57 -20.79
CA LYS A 316 -34.45 19.87 -21.16
C LYS A 316 -34.37 20.10 -22.67
N ASN A 317 -34.46 19.05 -23.47
CA ASN A 317 -34.59 19.08 -24.95
C ASN A 317 -36.06 19.12 -25.36
#